data_e0d4fe259fe1a25430dadff8343c03f8
#
_entry.id   e0d4fe259fe1a25430dadff8343c03f8
#
_cell.length_a   1.000
_cell.length_b   1.000
_cell.length_c   1.000
_cell.angle_alpha   90.00
_cell.angle_beta   90.00
_cell.angle_gamma   90.00
#
_symmetry.space_group_name_H-M   'P 1'
#
loop_
_entity.id
_entity.type
_entity.pdbx_description
1 polymer ?
#
loop_
_entity_poly.entity_id
_entity_poly.type
_entity_poly.pdbx_seq_one_letter_code
_entity_poly.pdbx_strand_id
1 'polypeptide(L)'
;MKNKLSFLLSVVCLWGVILVSGCSEKDEAPTNLTLKEGTQTTQVVYADEVTNQGGISFTALSDWTATVTEVATEAATKAASGKVEWLELSAYSGGPGEYTLTLTLIENLTGKDRKATIEIRCGNDVITITVEQKATTEAGETPAPKEKRLVRYEITNSSSLYPDSYTKT
;
A
#
# COMPACT_ATOMS: atom_id res chain seq x y z
N MET A 1 10.56 -59.59 -48.64
CA MET A 1 10.52 -58.13 -48.48
C MET A 1 9.07 -57.64 -48.49
N LYS A 2 8.20 -58.08 -47.54
CA LYS A 2 6.74 -57.76 -47.55
C LYS A 2 6.16 -57.36 -46.21
N ASN A 3 6.94 -56.97 -45.23
CA ASN A 3 6.40 -56.65 -43.89
C ASN A 3 6.79 -55.26 -43.33
N LYS A 4 7.39 -54.37 -44.13
CA LYS A 4 7.78 -53.03 -43.65
C LYS A 4 6.76 -51.94 -43.98
N LEU A 5 5.78 -52.22 -44.83
CA LEU A 5 4.80 -51.21 -45.25
C LEU A 5 3.56 -51.21 -44.37
N SER A 6 3.27 -52.30 -43.69
CA SER A 6 2.09 -52.42 -42.82
C SER A 6 2.28 -51.78 -41.43
N PHE A 7 3.53 -51.60 -41.02
CA PHE A 7 3.84 -51.01 -39.71
C PHE A 7 3.80 -49.49 -39.69
N LEU A 8 4.00 -48.85 -40.86
CA LEU A 8 3.95 -47.40 -40.97
C LEU A 8 2.54 -46.81 -41.00
N LEU A 9 1.52 -47.64 -41.37
CA LEU A 9 0.14 -47.19 -41.41
C LEU A 9 -0.55 -47.24 -40.04
N SER A 10 -0.02 -48.02 -39.08
CA SER A 10 -0.59 -48.16 -37.74
C SER A 10 -0.14 -47.08 -36.76
N VAL A 11 0.95 -46.37 -37.06
CA VAL A 11 1.48 -45.33 -36.15
C VAL A 11 0.84 -43.96 -36.41
N VAL A 12 0.23 -43.74 -37.57
CA VAL A 12 -0.38 -42.45 -37.94
C VAL A 12 -1.78 -42.27 -37.34
N CYS A 13 -2.46 -43.35 -36.96
CA CYS A 13 -3.81 -43.27 -36.38
C CYS A 13 -3.85 -43.03 -34.87
N LEU A 14 -2.71 -42.99 -34.16
CA LEU A 14 -2.69 -42.84 -32.70
C LEU A 14 -2.42 -41.41 -32.21
N TRP A 15 -2.27 -40.43 -33.11
CA TRP A 15 -1.99 -39.05 -32.77
C TRP A 15 -3.16 -38.09 -33.03
N GLY A 16 -4.36 -38.58 -33.19
CA GLY A 16 -5.54 -37.84 -33.58
C GLY A 16 -6.54 -37.57 -32.46
N VAL A 17 -6.26 -37.84 -31.17
CA VAL A 17 -7.11 -37.41 -30.06
C VAL A 17 -6.45 -36.21 -29.38
N ILE A 18 -6.49 -35.08 -30.05
CA ILE A 18 -6.36 -33.80 -29.37
C ILE A 18 -7.66 -33.68 -28.56
N LEU A 19 -7.57 -34.01 -27.28
CA LEU A 19 -8.55 -33.55 -26.28
C LEU A 19 -8.54 -32.03 -26.36
N VAL A 20 -9.49 -31.48 -27.07
CA VAL A 20 -9.91 -30.10 -26.88
C VAL A 20 -10.46 -30.07 -25.45
N SER A 21 -9.57 -29.88 -24.47
CA SER A 21 -9.96 -29.36 -23.18
C SER A 21 -10.59 -27.99 -23.48
N GLY A 22 -11.92 -28.02 -23.61
CA GLY A 22 -12.70 -26.81 -23.60
C GLY A 22 -12.28 -26.05 -22.34
N CYS A 23 -11.45 -25.00 -22.50
CA CYS A 23 -11.40 -23.92 -21.54
C CYS A 23 -12.83 -23.46 -21.44
N SER A 24 -13.51 -23.83 -20.38
CA SER A 24 -14.71 -23.19 -19.94
C SER A 24 -14.25 -21.76 -19.62
N GLU A 25 -14.34 -20.87 -20.56
CA GLU A 25 -14.40 -19.45 -20.27
C GLU A 25 -15.63 -19.35 -19.36
N LYS A 26 -15.37 -19.23 -18.07
CA LYS A 26 -16.37 -18.67 -17.17
C LYS A 26 -16.62 -17.29 -17.75
N ASP A 27 -17.84 -17.08 -18.24
CA ASP A 27 -18.38 -15.75 -18.41
C ASP A 27 -18.36 -15.07 -17.05
N GLU A 28 -17.20 -14.48 -16.69
CA GLU A 28 -17.12 -13.61 -15.53
C GLU A 28 -17.99 -12.41 -15.88
N ALA A 29 -19.01 -12.17 -15.07
CA ALA A 29 -19.84 -11.00 -15.20
C ALA A 29 -18.92 -9.77 -15.28
N PRO A 30 -19.21 -8.79 -16.16
CA PRO A 30 -18.37 -7.62 -16.31
C PRO A 30 -18.16 -6.96 -14.94
N THR A 31 -16.93 -6.91 -14.48
CA THR A 31 -16.59 -6.28 -13.19
C THR A 31 -16.58 -4.77 -13.38
N ASN A 32 -17.27 -4.05 -12.47
CA ASN A 32 -17.24 -2.59 -12.46
C ASN A 32 -15.94 -2.02 -11.92
N LEU A 33 -15.10 -2.87 -11.30
CA LEU A 33 -13.85 -2.47 -10.68
C LEU A 33 -12.74 -3.47 -11.04
N THR A 34 -11.68 -2.98 -11.67
CA THR A 34 -10.56 -3.82 -12.12
C THR A 34 -9.24 -3.22 -11.65
N LEU A 35 -8.44 -4.02 -10.94
CA LEU A 35 -7.10 -3.63 -10.56
C LEU A 35 -6.18 -3.65 -11.79
N LYS A 36 -5.36 -2.62 -11.99
CA LYS A 36 -4.41 -2.60 -13.11
C LYS A 36 -3.27 -3.58 -12.86
N GLU A 37 -2.80 -4.17 -13.95
CA GLU A 37 -1.64 -5.06 -13.93
C GLU A 37 -0.43 -4.38 -13.27
N GLY A 38 0.29 -5.13 -12.45
CA GLY A 38 1.43 -4.64 -11.68
C GLY A 38 1.09 -4.01 -10.33
N THR A 39 -0.18 -3.69 -10.05
CA THR A 39 -0.59 -3.22 -8.73
C THR A 39 -0.63 -4.38 -7.73
N GLN A 40 0.16 -4.27 -6.66
CA GLN A 40 0.22 -5.31 -5.63
C GLN A 40 -0.97 -5.18 -4.67
N THR A 41 -1.62 -6.30 -4.34
CA THR A 41 -2.68 -6.37 -3.32
C THR A 41 -2.14 -6.36 -1.89
N THR A 42 -0.84 -6.60 -1.72
CA THR A 42 -0.12 -6.43 -0.47
C THR A 42 1.06 -5.51 -0.73
N GLN A 43 1.09 -4.39 -0.03
CA GLN A 43 2.13 -3.39 -0.15
C GLN A 43 2.90 -3.33 1.15
N VAL A 44 4.20 -3.53 1.08
CA VAL A 44 5.11 -3.43 2.22
C VAL A 44 5.88 -2.13 2.08
N VAL A 45 5.88 -1.32 3.12
CA VAL A 45 6.62 -0.06 3.23
C VAL A 45 7.47 -0.09 4.49
N TYR A 46 8.62 0.58 4.45
CA TYR A 46 9.52 0.63 5.60
C TYR A 46 9.17 1.79 6.54
N ALA A 47 9.76 1.78 7.72
CA ALA A 47 9.41 2.70 8.80
C ALA A 47 9.61 4.18 8.45
N ASP A 48 10.61 4.50 7.64
CA ASP A 48 11.00 5.85 7.21
C ASP A 48 10.39 6.28 5.88
N GLU A 49 9.66 5.40 5.22
CA GLU A 49 8.95 5.73 3.98
C GLU A 49 7.66 6.50 4.29
N VAL A 50 7.56 7.69 3.71
CA VAL A 50 6.39 8.58 3.87
C VAL A 50 5.45 8.57 2.67
N THR A 51 5.84 7.89 1.60
CA THR A 51 5.01 7.70 0.40
C THR A 51 5.23 6.31 -0.18
N ASN A 52 4.18 5.74 -0.77
CA ASN A 52 4.30 4.50 -1.53
C ASN A 52 4.73 4.80 -2.97
N GLN A 53 5.80 4.17 -3.43
CA GLN A 53 6.38 4.35 -4.78
C GLN A 53 5.45 3.89 -5.92
N GLY A 54 4.58 2.91 -5.71
CA GLY A 54 3.77 2.28 -6.77
C GLY A 54 2.33 2.79 -6.87
N GLY A 55 1.78 3.29 -5.78
CA GLY A 55 0.37 3.63 -5.69
C GLY A 55 -0.57 2.42 -5.87
N ILE A 56 -1.87 2.69 -5.93
CA ILE A 56 -2.92 1.71 -6.22
C ILE A 56 -3.60 2.14 -7.51
N SER A 57 -3.36 1.41 -8.59
CA SER A 57 -3.92 1.72 -9.90
C SER A 57 -5.09 0.79 -10.24
N PHE A 58 -6.23 1.37 -10.60
CA PHE A 58 -7.44 0.63 -10.94
C PHE A 58 -8.31 1.38 -11.95
N THR A 59 -9.27 0.68 -12.53
CA THR A 59 -10.31 1.25 -13.39
C THR A 59 -11.66 1.01 -12.73
N ALA A 60 -12.50 2.04 -12.63
CA ALA A 60 -13.87 1.98 -12.16
C ALA A 60 -14.83 2.35 -13.29
N LEU A 61 -15.91 1.58 -13.48
CA LEU A 61 -16.92 1.84 -14.50
C LEU A 61 -18.11 2.65 -13.98
N SER A 62 -18.20 2.86 -12.66
CA SER A 62 -19.19 3.71 -11.99
C SER A 62 -18.56 4.41 -10.80
N ASP A 63 -19.35 5.12 -10.01
CA ASP A 63 -18.88 5.79 -8.80
C ASP A 63 -18.26 4.79 -7.83
N TRP A 64 -17.12 5.16 -7.26
CA TRP A 64 -16.38 4.34 -6.34
C TRP A 64 -16.07 5.08 -5.03
N THR A 65 -15.84 4.30 -3.99
CA THR A 65 -15.43 4.79 -2.67
C THR A 65 -14.28 3.94 -2.12
N ALA A 66 -13.41 4.56 -1.34
CA ALA A 66 -12.35 3.86 -0.61
C ALA A 66 -12.49 4.06 0.89
N THR A 67 -12.20 3.01 1.65
CA THR A 67 -12.20 3.03 3.12
C THR A 67 -10.89 2.44 3.62
N VAL A 68 -10.28 3.08 4.61
CA VAL A 68 -9.06 2.61 5.25
C VAL A 68 -9.39 2.17 6.67
N THR A 69 -9.02 0.95 7.02
CA THR A 69 -9.26 0.36 8.34
C THR A 69 -7.97 -0.20 8.90
N GLU A 70 -7.66 0.11 10.16
CA GLU A 70 -6.50 -0.45 10.83
C GLU A 70 -6.76 -1.90 11.21
N VAL A 71 -5.79 -2.77 10.91
CA VAL A 71 -5.83 -4.17 11.34
C VAL A 71 -5.22 -4.25 12.73
N ALA A 72 -6.02 -4.63 13.73
CA ALA A 72 -5.53 -4.85 15.08
C ALA A 72 -4.45 -5.95 15.05
N THR A 73 -3.22 -5.61 15.42
CA THR A 73 -2.20 -6.60 15.77
C THR A 73 -2.49 -7.11 17.18
N GLU A 74 -2.12 -8.34 17.49
CA GLU A 74 -2.43 -9.04 18.77
C GLU A 74 -2.09 -8.26 20.05
N ALA A 75 -1.34 -7.16 19.94
CA ALA A 75 -1.02 -6.28 21.07
C ALA A 75 -2.03 -5.15 21.32
N ALA A 76 -2.98 -4.92 20.41
CA ALA A 76 -4.00 -3.87 20.53
C ALA A 76 -5.36 -4.50 20.82
N THR A 77 -5.67 -4.64 22.08
CA THR A 77 -6.96 -5.20 22.60
C THR A 77 -8.18 -4.33 22.29
N LYS A 78 -8.08 -3.38 21.41
CA LYS A 78 -9.20 -2.55 20.97
C LYS A 78 -9.08 -2.32 19.48
N ALA A 79 -9.88 -3.05 18.68
CA ALA A 79 -10.12 -2.70 17.30
C ALA A 79 -10.62 -1.24 17.30
N ALA A 80 -9.74 -0.31 16.97
CA ALA A 80 -10.13 1.05 16.74
C ALA A 80 -10.85 1.10 15.40
N SER A 81 -12.17 1.01 15.44
CA SER A 81 -13.08 1.39 14.36
C SER A 81 -12.96 2.90 14.12
N GLY A 82 -11.76 3.41 13.86
CA GLY A 82 -11.45 4.81 13.71
C GLY A 82 -10.64 5.06 12.44
N LYS A 83 -10.63 6.31 12.02
CA LYS A 83 -9.75 6.80 10.95
C LYS A 83 -8.30 6.38 11.26
N VAL A 84 -7.66 5.71 10.30
CA VAL A 84 -6.25 5.36 10.40
C VAL A 84 -5.43 6.65 10.29
N GLU A 85 -4.74 7.05 11.35
CA GLU A 85 -4.05 8.34 11.40
C GLU A 85 -2.70 8.33 10.66
N TRP A 86 -2.13 7.15 10.46
CA TRP A 86 -0.79 7.02 9.88
C TRP A 86 -0.77 6.76 8.37
N LEU A 87 -1.95 6.59 7.73
CA LEU A 87 -2.09 6.33 6.31
C LEU A 87 -3.23 7.17 5.75
N GLU A 88 -2.93 7.92 4.69
CA GLU A 88 -3.89 8.74 3.96
C GLU A 88 -3.82 8.43 2.46
N LEU A 89 -4.98 8.42 1.80
CA LEU A 89 -5.09 8.24 0.35
C LEU A 89 -5.23 9.60 -0.34
N SER A 90 -4.71 9.71 -1.56
CA SER A 90 -4.88 10.91 -2.39
C SER A 90 -6.35 11.21 -2.76
N ALA A 91 -7.23 10.20 -2.74
CA ALA A 91 -8.67 10.33 -2.91
C ALA A 91 -9.40 9.18 -2.22
N TYR A 92 -10.64 9.43 -1.78
CA TYR A 92 -11.51 8.45 -1.11
C TYR A 92 -12.78 8.15 -1.91
N SER A 93 -13.00 8.83 -3.03
CA SER A 93 -14.14 8.59 -3.93
C SER A 93 -13.88 9.24 -5.29
N GLY A 94 -14.63 8.79 -6.28
CA GLY A 94 -14.60 9.36 -7.63
C GLY A 94 -15.68 8.76 -8.51
N GLY A 95 -15.84 9.28 -9.73
CA GLY A 95 -16.72 8.75 -10.74
C GLY A 95 -16.08 7.64 -11.58
N PRO A 96 -16.69 7.26 -12.71
CA PRO A 96 -16.09 6.33 -13.66
C PRO A 96 -14.77 6.86 -14.20
N GLY A 97 -13.76 5.98 -14.34
CA GLY A 97 -12.46 6.36 -14.88
C GLY A 97 -11.31 5.49 -14.42
N GLU A 98 -10.12 5.91 -14.80
CA GLU A 98 -8.86 5.30 -14.38
C GLU A 98 -8.22 6.12 -13.27
N TYR A 99 -7.75 5.44 -12.24
CA TYR A 99 -7.20 6.07 -11.04
C TYR A 99 -5.86 5.46 -10.65
N THR A 100 -5.03 6.29 -10.03
CA THR A 100 -3.84 5.86 -9.28
C THR A 100 -3.87 6.60 -7.95
N LEU A 101 -4.20 5.89 -6.88
CA LEU A 101 -4.17 6.44 -5.54
C LEU A 101 -2.74 6.39 -4.99
N THR A 102 -2.25 7.52 -4.55
CA THR A 102 -0.99 7.62 -3.81
C THR A 102 -1.28 7.47 -2.32
N LEU A 103 -0.42 6.76 -1.62
CA LEU A 103 -0.47 6.63 -0.17
C LEU A 103 0.51 7.61 0.45
N THR A 104 0.03 8.40 1.39
CA THR A 104 0.85 9.24 2.26
C THR A 104 0.91 8.57 3.63
N LEU A 105 2.10 8.38 4.17
CA LEU A 105 2.34 7.65 5.40
C LEU A 105 3.04 8.54 6.43
N ILE A 106 2.78 8.28 7.70
CA ILE A 106 3.57 8.85 8.79
C ILE A 106 4.69 7.86 9.12
N GLU A 107 5.90 8.38 9.37
CA GLU A 107 7.06 7.59 9.83
C GLU A 107 6.68 6.68 11.00
N ASN A 108 7.08 5.41 10.95
CA ASN A 108 6.76 4.46 12.01
C ASN A 108 7.82 4.47 13.12
N LEU A 109 7.58 5.27 14.14
CA LEU A 109 8.44 5.39 15.32
C LEU A 109 7.98 4.51 16.49
N THR A 110 7.01 3.61 16.26
CA THR A 110 6.40 2.81 17.33
C THR A 110 7.25 1.61 17.76
N GLY A 111 8.23 1.23 16.94
CA GLY A 111 9.04 0.02 17.14
C GLY A 111 8.26 -1.28 16.90
N LYS A 112 7.07 -1.21 16.30
CA LYS A 112 6.23 -2.37 15.94
C LYS A 112 5.68 -2.22 14.53
N ASP A 113 5.60 -3.32 13.80
CA ASP A 113 4.92 -3.35 12.52
C ASP A 113 3.45 -2.98 12.71
N ARG A 114 2.90 -2.23 11.76
CA ARG A 114 1.47 -1.87 11.73
C ARG A 114 0.88 -2.17 10.38
N LYS A 115 -0.42 -2.41 10.36
CA LYS A 115 -1.10 -2.89 9.17
C LYS A 115 -2.45 -2.21 9.00
N ALA A 116 -2.78 -1.85 7.77
CA ALA A 116 -4.09 -1.33 7.41
C ALA A 116 -4.63 -2.04 6.17
N THR A 117 -5.94 -2.08 6.04
CA THR A 117 -6.65 -2.58 4.88
C THR A 117 -7.36 -1.42 4.19
N ILE A 118 -7.18 -1.31 2.89
CA ILE A 118 -7.88 -0.37 2.02
C ILE A 118 -8.89 -1.18 1.22
N GLU A 119 -10.18 -0.87 1.38
CA GLU A 119 -11.25 -1.42 0.55
C GLU A 119 -11.71 -0.38 -0.44
N ILE A 120 -11.62 -0.69 -1.73
CA ILE A 120 -12.15 0.11 -2.83
C ILE A 120 -13.42 -0.59 -3.34
N ARG A 121 -14.54 0.11 -3.32
CA ARG A 121 -15.86 -0.41 -3.71
C ARG A 121 -16.40 0.36 -4.91
N CYS A 122 -16.93 -0.38 -5.89
CA CYS A 122 -17.63 0.17 -7.07
C CYS A 122 -18.84 -0.71 -7.36
N GLY A 123 -20.03 -0.23 -7.04
CA GLY A 123 -21.24 -1.07 -7.04
C GLY A 123 -21.10 -2.24 -6.06
N ASN A 124 -21.19 -3.46 -6.59
CA ASN A 124 -21.04 -4.69 -5.79
C ASN A 124 -19.59 -5.20 -5.75
N ASP A 125 -18.70 -4.65 -6.54
CA ASP A 125 -17.31 -5.09 -6.64
C ASP A 125 -16.44 -4.44 -5.58
N VAL A 126 -15.51 -5.21 -5.04
CA VAL A 126 -14.61 -4.78 -3.97
C VAL A 126 -13.19 -5.23 -4.29
N ILE A 127 -12.26 -4.30 -4.24
CA ILE A 127 -10.83 -4.58 -4.22
C ILE A 127 -10.32 -4.33 -2.81
N THR A 128 -9.56 -5.27 -2.27
CA THR A 128 -8.94 -5.17 -0.95
C THR A 128 -7.43 -5.15 -1.09
N ILE A 129 -6.81 -4.09 -0.58
CA ILE A 129 -5.36 -3.89 -0.55
C ILE A 129 -4.91 -3.88 0.91
N THR A 130 -3.89 -4.65 1.21
CA THR A 130 -3.25 -4.64 2.53
C THR A 130 -1.98 -3.79 2.48
N VAL A 131 -1.84 -2.84 3.39
CA VAL A 131 -0.63 -2.04 3.58
C VAL A 131 0.01 -2.44 4.89
N GLU A 132 1.25 -2.89 4.84
CA GLU A 132 2.05 -3.25 6.01
C GLU A 132 3.23 -2.30 6.12
N GLN A 133 3.27 -1.50 7.19
CA GLN A 133 4.42 -0.65 7.47
C GLN A 133 5.28 -1.27 8.54
N LYS A 134 6.54 -1.53 8.18
CA LYS A 134 7.53 -2.13 9.06
C LYS A 134 7.92 -1.21 10.21
N ALA A 135 8.40 -1.81 11.29
CA ALA A 135 9.02 -1.10 12.41
C ALA A 135 10.44 -0.63 12.09
N THR A 136 11.04 -1.17 11.04
CA THR A 136 12.43 -0.93 10.65
C THR A 136 12.53 -0.27 9.30
N THR A 137 13.62 0.42 9.04
CA THR A 137 14.04 0.88 7.74
C THR A 137 14.42 -0.30 6.85
N GLU A 138 14.60 -0.08 5.55
CA GLU A 138 15.13 -1.11 4.64
C GLU A 138 16.49 -1.65 5.09
N ALA A 139 17.32 -0.83 5.73
CA ALA A 139 18.61 -1.22 6.32
C ALA A 139 18.47 -2.03 7.62
N GLY A 140 17.25 -2.24 8.12
CA GLY A 140 16.98 -3.00 9.34
C GLY A 140 17.10 -2.18 10.62
N GLU A 141 17.24 -0.86 10.54
CA GLU A 141 17.33 0.04 11.69
C GLU A 141 15.93 0.42 12.18
N THR A 142 15.73 0.48 13.50
CA THR A 142 14.49 1.03 14.07
C THR A 142 14.67 2.53 14.23
N PRO A 143 13.85 3.37 13.55
CA PRO A 143 13.93 4.81 13.69
C PRO A 143 13.62 5.23 15.13
N ALA A 144 14.47 6.07 15.68
CA ALA A 144 14.24 6.67 16.99
C ALA A 144 13.45 7.98 16.83
N PRO A 145 12.56 8.31 17.78
CA PRO A 145 11.91 9.62 17.81
C PRO A 145 12.98 10.71 17.76
N LYS A 146 12.85 11.64 16.84
CA LYS A 146 13.75 12.81 16.78
C LYS A 146 13.55 13.58 18.08
N GLU A 147 14.52 13.50 18.98
CA GLU A 147 14.49 14.30 20.21
C GLU A 147 14.30 15.77 19.81
N LYS A 148 13.27 16.39 20.35
CA LYS A 148 13.12 17.84 20.27
C LYS A 148 14.27 18.43 21.09
N ARG A 149 15.38 18.71 20.40
CA ARG A 149 16.52 19.40 20.99
C ARG A 149 16.00 20.77 21.45
N LEU A 150 15.75 20.88 22.74
CA LEU A 150 15.49 22.19 23.35
C LEU A 150 16.76 23.00 23.17
N VAL A 151 16.78 23.85 22.17
CA VAL A 151 17.82 24.86 22.03
C VAL A 151 17.59 25.84 23.17
N ARG A 152 18.31 25.64 24.24
CA ARG A 152 18.34 26.57 25.38
C ARG A 152 19.09 27.80 24.85
N TYR A 153 18.36 28.83 24.51
CA TYR A 153 18.95 30.14 24.31
C TYR A 153 19.32 30.69 25.70
N GLU A 154 20.57 30.61 26.06
CA GLU A 154 21.11 31.44 27.14
C GLU A 154 21.12 32.88 26.61
N ILE A 155 20.14 33.67 27.01
CA ILE A 155 20.20 35.11 26.84
C ILE A 155 21.20 35.58 27.90
N THR A 156 22.47 35.61 27.52
CA THR A 156 23.46 36.37 28.30
C THR A 156 23.13 37.85 28.09
N ASN A 157 22.38 38.43 29.04
CA ASN A 157 22.30 39.86 29.19
C ASN A 157 23.70 40.35 29.50
N SER A 158 24.43 40.74 28.44
CA SER A 158 25.63 41.52 28.68
C SER A 158 25.13 42.93 29.06
N SER A 159 25.13 43.20 30.35
CA SER A 159 24.82 44.47 30.95
C SER A 159 25.79 45.60 30.58
N SER A 160 26.59 45.41 29.57
CA SER A 160 27.58 46.38 29.09
C SER A 160 27.02 47.46 28.13
N LEU A 161 25.71 47.45 27.87
CA LEU A 161 25.10 48.46 26.99
C LEU A 161 24.44 49.65 27.76
N TYR A 162 24.45 49.63 29.09
CA TYR A 162 24.03 50.76 29.88
C TYR A 162 25.18 51.17 30.79
N PRO A 163 25.90 52.25 30.43
CA PRO A 163 26.88 52.85 31.37
C PRO A 163 26.10 53.40 32.57
N ASP A 164 26.54 52.97 33.76
CA ASP A 164 26.10 53.46 35.05
C ASP A 164 26.43 54.94 35.19
N SER A 165 25.62 55.81 34.61
CA SER A 165 25.75 57.25 34.79
C SER A 165 24.40 57.96 34.85
N TYR A 166 23.58 57.56 35.79
CA TYR A 166 22.52 58.38 36.33
C TYR A 166 22.68 58.49 37.85
N THR A 167 23.73 59.19 38.27
CA THR A 167 23.75 59.74 39.60
C THR A 167 22.87 60.99 39.59
N LYS A 168 21.70 60.88 40.22
CA LYS A 168 20.78 61.96 40.44
C LYS A 168 21.19 62.66 41.73
N THR A 169 21.72 63.87 41.62
CA THR A 169 21.83 64.85 42.69
C THR A 169 20.45 65.42 43.03
#